data_d594b9e5444c609a920156831922bb54
#
_entry.id   d594b9e5444c609a920156831922bb54
#
_cell.length_a   1.000
_cell.length_b   1.000
_cell.length_c   1.000
_cell.angle_alpha   90.00
_cell.angle_beta   90.00
_cell.angle_gamma   90.00
#
_symmetry.space_group_name_H-M   'P 1'
#
loop_
_entity.id
_entity.type
_entity.pdbx_description
1 polymer ?
#
loop_
_entity_poly.entity_id
_entity_poly.type
_entity_poly.pdbx_seq_one_letter_code
_entity_poly.pdbx_strand_id
1 'polypeptide(L)'
;IGLLQDAYVKRDRVAVITFSDNNARVIVPATSSIERAQRLLTTMAVGGQTPLASGLSCAGRLIETELRRDSTLRPVAIVVTDGGGNVGLDGRVDRTATNQAFDVAQTLSDDTRTSWIIVDTSVNRVHQRDCEALSGILHAPRMTIDDLQSGVFIPFIRSTSRALSYSQRD
;
A
#
# COMPACT_ATOMS: atom_id res chain seq x y z
N ILE A 1 -4.85 10.00 -9.47
CA ILE A 1 -5.30 9.92 -10.90
C ILE A 1 -4.12 9.54 -11.80
N GLY A 2 -2.95 10.19 -11.71
CA GLY A 2 -1.79 9.91 -12.57
C GLY A 2 -1.30 8.45 -12.56
N LEU A 3 -1.27 7.79 -11.39
CA LEU A 3 -0.92 6.37 -11.25
C LEU A 3 -1.87 5.44 -12.03
N LEU A 4 -3.16 5.73 -11.98
CA LEU A 4 -4.16 4.94 -12.68
C LEU A 4 -4.05 5.11 -14.20
N GLN A 5 -3.68 6.31 -14.67
CA GLN A 5 -3.41 6.54 -16.08
C GLN A 5 -2.16 5.79 -16.57
N ASP A 6 -1.11 5.74 -15.76
CA ASP A 6 0.10 4.97 -16.07
C ASP A 6 -0.18 3.45 -16.14
N ALA A 7 -0.95 2.92 -15.19
CA ALA A 7 -1.40 1.53 -15.18
C ALA A 7 -2.23 1.19 -16.43
N TYR A 8 -3.08 2.12 -16.91
CA TYR A 8 -3.85 1.93 -18.15
C TYR A 8 -2.96 1.73 -19.37
N VAL A 9 -1.96 2.59 -19.54
CA VAL A 9 -1.03 2.50 -20.67
C VAL A 9 -0.26 1.18 -20.68
N LYS A 10 0.06 0.65 -19.50
CA LYS A 10 0.81 -0.59 -19.34
C LYS A 10 -0.06 -1.86 -19.31
N ARG A 11 -1.38 -1.72 -19.29
CA ARG A 11 -2.34 -2.81 -19.07
C ARG A 11 -2.14 -3.52 -17.71
N ASP A 12 -1.61 -2.79 -16.72
CA ASP A 12 -1.46 -3.30 -15.37
C ASP A 12 -2.83 -3.52 -14.72
N ARG A 13 -2.90 -4.46 -13.79
CA ARG A 13 -4.09 -4.66 -12.97
C ARG A 13 -3.97 -3.83 -11.68
N VAL A 14 -5.03 -3.15 -11.33
CA VAL A 14 -5.11 -2.31 -10.13
C VAL A 14 -6.15 -2.86 -9.17
N ALA A 15 -5.81 -2.89 -7.90
CA ALA A 15 -6.73 -3.14 -6.80
C ALA A 15 -6.70 -1.96 -5.82
N VAL A 16 -7.81 -1.74 -5.12
CA VAL A 16 -7.88 -0.71 -4.08
C VAL A 16 -8.43 -1.30 -2.80
N ILE A 17 -7.70 -1.07 -1.71
CA ILE A 17 -8.06 -1.45 -0.36
C ILE A 17 -8.25 -0.17 0.43
N THR A 18 -9.35 -0.08 1.17
CA THR A 18 -9.54 0.94 2.18
C THR A 18 -9.41 0.33 3.56
N PHE A 19 -8.85 1.09 4.47
CA PHE A 19 -8.80 0.76 5.90
C PHE A 19 -9.22 1.99 6.69
N SER A 20 -10.43 1.94 7.20
CA SER A 20 -11.05 3.01 7.99
C SER A 20 -12.01 2.40 9.01
N ASP A 21 -12.33 3.15 10.04
CA ASP A 21 -13.15 2.72 11.16
C ASP A 21 -12.56 1.50 11.86
N ASN A 22 -13.18 0.33 11.75
CA ASN A 22 -12.77 -0.86 12.51
C ASN A 22 -12.11 -1.92 11.64
N ASN A 23 -12.03 -1.76 10.31
CA ASN A 23 -11.60 -2.84 9.44
C ASN A 23 -11.02 -2.35 8.09
N ALA A 24 -10.43 -3.29 7.35
CA ALA A 24 -10.00 -3.11 5.98
C ALA A 24 -10.84 -3.94 5.01
N ARG A 25 -11.04 -3.41 3.81
CA ARG A 25 -11.79 -4.10 2.75
C ARG A 25 -11.27 -3.77 1.36
N VAL A 26 -11.35 -4.76 0.48
CA VAL A 26 -11.08 -4.57 -0.95
C VAL A 26 -12.31 -3.90 -1.57
N ILE A 27 -12.19 -2.64 -1.97
CA ILE A 27 -13.27 -1.90 -2.65
C ILE A 27 -13.20 -2.03 -4.17
N VAL A 28 -11.98 -2.24 -4.70
CA VAL A 28 -11.77 -2.58 -6.11
C VAL A 28 -10.94 -3.86 -6.16
N PRO A 29 -11.53 -4.99 -6.56
CA PRO A 29 -10.77 -6.20 -6.85
C PRO A 29 -9.79 -5.95 -7.99
N ALA A 30 -8.72 -6.76 -8.07
CA ALA A 30 -7.70 -6.63 -9.11
C ALA A 30 -8.33 -6.64 -10.52
N THR A 31 -8.26 -5.51 -11.19
CA THR A 31 -8.91 -5.24 -12.49
C THR A 31 -8.03 -4.40 -13.39
N SER A 32 -8.16 -4.59 -14.71
CA SER A 32 -7.60 -3.69 -15.73
C SER A 32 -8.51 -2.50 -16.07
N SER A 33 -9.73 -2.45 -15.52
CA SER A 33 -10.66 -1.33 -15.71
C SER A 33 -10.32 -0.17 -14.78
N ILE A 34 -9.54 0.76 -15.29
CA ILE A 34 -9.08 1.95 -14.56
C ILE A 34 -10.24 2.91 -14.25
N GLU A 35 -11.22 3.03 -15.16
CA GLU A 35 -12.39 3.87 -14.96
C GLU A 35 -13.20 3.42 -13.73
N ARG A 36 -13.28 2.10 -13.51
CA ARG A 36 -13.93 1.55 -12.32
C ARG A 36 -13.18 1.91 -11.04
N ALA A 37 -11.84 1.80 -11.06
CA ALA A 37 -11.00 2.18 -9.93
C ALA A 37 -11.11 3.68 -9.63
N GLN A 38 -11.05 4.54 -10.63
CA GLN A 38 -11.20 5.99 -10.49
C GLN A 38 -12.54 6.38 -9.88
N ARG A 39 -13.63 5.83 -10.40
CA ARG A 39 -15.00 6.13 -9.93
C ARG A 39 -15.17 5.80 -8.45
N LEU A 40 -14.65 4.66 -8.02
CA LEU A 40 -14.75 4.25 -6.61
C LEU A 40 -13.86 5.09 -5.69
N LEU A 41 -12.67 5.48 -6.13
CA LEU A 41 -11.79 6.37 -5.36
C LEU A 41 -12.39 7.76 -5.14
N THR A 42 -13.11 8.32 -6.10
CA THR A 42 -13.73 9.65 -5.97
C THR A 42 -14.91 9.68 -5.00
N THR A 43 -15.50 8.52 -4.69
CA THR A 43 -16.65 8.40 -3.76
C THR A 43 -16.24 8.04 -2.33
N MET A 44 -14.93 7.88 -2.06
CA MET A 44 -14.45 7.50 -0.73
C MET A 44 -14.58 8.64 0.27
N ALA A 45 -15.19 8.34 1.41
CA ALA A 45 -15.11 9.19 2.59
C ALA A 45 -13.70 9.09 3.19
N VAL A 46 -13.14 10.22 3.58
CA VAL A 46 -11.83 10.31 4.25
C VAL A 46 -12.07 10.64 5.71
N GLY A 47 -11.43 9.92 6.62
CA GLY A 47 -11.51 10.15 8.07
C GLY A 47 -11.88 8.89 8.85
N GLY A 48 -11.93 9.01 10.18
CA GLY A 48 -12.23 7.91 11.09
C GLY A 48 -10.99 7.31 11.75
N GLN A 49 -11.15 6.12 12.31
CA GLN A 49 -10.08 5.36 12.92
C GLN A 49 -9.20 4.70 11.85
N THR A 50 -7.96 4.35 12.20
CA THR A 50 -6.95 3.82 11.27
C THR A 50 -6.57 2.38 11.64
N PRO A 51 -7.26 1.35 11.10
CA PRO A 51 -6.90 -0.06 11.28
C PRO A 51 -5.75 -0.47 10.35
N LEU A 52 -4.56 0.11 10.55
CA LEU A 52 -3.40 -0.08 9.68
C LEU A 52 -2.98 -1.55 9.56
N ALA A 53 -2.95 -2.30 10.69
CA ALA A 53 -2.65 -3.73 10.70
C ALA A 53 -3.63 -4.53 9.83
N SER A 54 -4.93 -4.20 9.91
CA SER A 54 -5.97 -4.81 9.08
C SER A 54 -5.77 -4.48 7.59
N GLY A 55 -5.39 -3.23 7.28
CA GLY A 55 -5.04 -2.78 5.93
C GLY A 55 -3.92 -3.59 5.31
N LEU A 56 -2.81 -3.72 6.02
CA LEU A 56 -1.64 -4.50 5.60
C LEU A 56 -1.98 -6.00 5.44
N SER A 57 -2.70 -6.58 6.40
CA SER A 57 -3.16 -7.99 6.31
C SER A 57 -4.07 -8.22 5.10
N CYS A 58 -4.97 -7.29 4.82
CA CYS A 58 -5.86 -7.36 3.66
C CYS A 58 -5.06 -7.30 2.35
N ALA A 59 -4.07 -6.42 2.27
CA ALA A 59 -3.18 -6.30 1.12
C ALA A 59 -2.38 -7.59 0.90
N GLY A 60 -1.78 -8.14 1.94
CA GLY A 60 -1.02 -9.40 1.87
C GLY A 60 -1.86 -10.56 1.33
N ARG A 61 -3.08 -10.75 1.85
CA ARG A 61 -4.00 -11.79 1.37
C ARG A 61 -4.41 -11.61 -0.09
N LEU A 62 -4.64 -10.37 -0.51
CA LEU A 62 -4.98 -10.09 -1.90
C LEU A 62 -3.79 -10.40 -2.82
N ILE A 63 -2.61 -9.93 -2.48
CA ILE A 63 -1.37 -10.19 -3.22
C ILE A 63 -1.11 -11.69 -3.33
N GLU A 64 -1.19 -12.41 -2.23
CA GLU A 64 -1.01 -13.87 -2.22
C GLU A 64 -2.02 -14.57 -3.15
N THR A 65 -3.29 -14.13 -3.12
CA THR A 65 -4.34 -14.68 -3.98
C THR A 65 -4.02 -14.46 -5.46
N GLU A 66 -3.54 -13.27 -5.82
CA GLU A 66 -3.18 -12.96 -7.21
C GLU A 66 -1.91 -13.70 -7.66
N LEU A 67 -0.91 -13.83 -6.78
CA LEU A 67 0.31 -14.59 -7.06
C LEU A 67 0.06 -16.10 -7.18
N ARG A 68 -0.93 -16.65 -6.49
CA ARG A 68 -1.37 -18.05 -6.69
C ARG A 68 -2.03 -18.27 -8.06
N ARG A 69 -2.70 -17.24 -8.60
CA ARG A 69 -3.31 -17.30 -9.94
C ARG A 69 -2.28 -17.13 -11.06
N ASP A 70 -1.30 -16.27 -10.82
CA ASP A 70 -0.23 -15.98 -11.74
C ASP A 70 1.06 -15.66 -10.97
N SER A 71 1.95 -16.62 -10.87
CA SER A 71 3.23 -16.52 -10.15
C SER A 71 4.25 -15.60 -10.84
N THR A 72 3.97 -15.18 -12.07
CA THR A 72 4.85 -14.27 -12.82
C THR A 72 4.59 -12.80 -12.47
N LEU A 73 3.52 -12.50 -11.76
CA LEU A 73 3.20 -11.14 -11.30
C LEU A 73 4.34 -10.56 -10.43
N ARG A 74 4.46 -9.25 -10.51
CA ARG A 74 5.36 -8.45 -9.66
C ARG A 74 4.53 -7.34 -9.02
N PRO A 75 3.84 -7.65 -7.90
CA PRO A 75 2.98 -6.67 -7.24
C PRO A 75 3.77 -5.47 -6.73
N VAL A 76 3.19 -4.28 -6.89
CA VAL A 76 3.64 -3.06 -6.22
C VAL A 76 2.52 -2.61 -5.30
N ALA A 77 2.76 -2.64 -4.01
CA ALA A 77 1.81 -2.20 -2.99
C ALA A 77 2.18 -0.78 -2.51
N ILE A 78 1.22 0.13 -2.62
CA ILE A 78 1.39 1.52 -2.20
C ILE A 78 0.50 1.74 -0.98
N VAL A 79 1.11 2.03 0.16
CA VAL A 79 0.42 2.31 1.42
C VAL A 79 0.42 3.81 1.65
N VAL A 80 -0.77 4.41 1.62
CA VAL A 80 -0.97 5.84 1.95
C VAL A 80 -1.45 5.90 3.39
N THR A 81 -0.64 6.45 4.29
CA THR A 81 -0.92 6.48 5.73
C THR A 81 -0.19 7.64 6.40
N ASP A 82 -0.74 8.10 7.51
CA ASP A 82 -0.03 9.00 8.43
C ASP A 82 0.81 8.25 9.48
N GLY A 83 0.79 6.90 9.46
CA GLY A 83 1.51 6.05 10.41
C GLY A 83 0.74 5.76 11.69
N GLY A 84 -0.28 6.53 12.03
CA GLY A 84 -1.02 6.46 13.28
C GLY A 84 -2.04 5.32 13.33
N GLY A 85 -1.60 4.06 13.42
CA GLY A 85 -2.51 2.93 13.68
C GLY A 85 -3.14 3.05 15.08
N ASN A 86 -4.48 3.04 15.15
CA ASN A 86 -5.21 3.17 16.42
C ASN A 86 -6.29 2.10 16.63
N VAL A 87 -6.46 1.18 15.67
CA VAL A 87 -7.37 0.04 15.77
C VAL A 87 -6.60 -1.24 15.54
N GLY A 88 -6.75 -2.17 16.49
CA GLY A 88 -6.14 -3.49 16.43
C GLY A 88 -6.80 -4.42 15.42
N LEU A 89 -6.21 -5.60 15.24
CA LEU A 89 -6.72 -6.64 14.34
C LEU A 89 -8.12 -7.17 14.74
N ASP A 90 -8.48 -7.01 16.00
CA ASP A 90 -9.81 -7.35 16.52
C ASP A 90 -10.89 -6.28 16.24
N GLY A 91 -10.52 -5.18 15.57
CA GLY A 91 -11.40 -4.07 15.24
C GLY A 91 -11.69 -3.11 16.41
N ARG A 92 -10.94 -3.19 17.50
CA ARG A 92 -11.10 -2.30 18.66
C ARG A 92 -9.98 -1.28 18.74
N VAL A 93 -10.30 -0.12 19.30
CA VAL A 93 -9.28 0.90 19.62
C VAL A 93 -8.27 0.30 20.59
N ASP A 94 -7.01 0.29 20.19
CA ASP A 94 -5.92 -0.32 20.93
C ASP A 94 -4.67 0.57 20.84
N ARG A 95 -4.03 0.80 21.99
CA ARG A 95 -2.76 1.55 22.07
C ARG A 95 -1.58 0.79 21.45
N THR A 96 -1.71 -0.52 21.28
CA THR A 96 -0.71 -1.38 20.65
C THR A 96 -0.96 -1.59 19.14
N ALA A 97 -1.98 -0.95 18.58
CA ALA A 97 -2.38 -1.13 17.18
C ALA A 97 -1.25 -0.86 16.18
N THR A 98 -0.40 0.15 16.46
CA THR A 98 0.78 0.42 15.63
C THR A 98 1.79 -0.73 15.68
N ASN A 99 2.03 -1.33 16.87
CA ASN A 99 2.92 -2.48 16.98
C ASN A 99 2.36 -3.70 16.23
N GLN A 100 1.04 -3.93 16.30
CA GLN A 100 0.40 -4.98 15.51
C GLN A 100 0.58 -4.75 14.00
N ALA A 101 0.56 -3.49 13.55
CA ALA A 101 0.85 -3.17 12.16
C ALA A 101 2.31 -3.49 11.78
N PHE A 102 3.26 -3.25 12.69
CA PHE A 102 4.66 -3.60 12.48
C PHE A 102 4.88 -5.12 12.45
N ASP A 103 4.21 -5.89 13.29
CA ASP A 103 4.26 -7.35 13.29
C ASP A 103 3.74 -7.92 11.96
N VAL A 104 2.62 -7.38 11.46
CA VAL A 104 2.09 -7.75 10.14
C VAL A 104 3.08 -7.36 9.04
N ALA A 105 3.64 -6.15 9.08
CA ALA A 105 4.61 -5.68 8.10
C ALA A 105 5.87 -6.58 8.08
N GLN A 106 6.34 -7.02 9.25
CA GLN A 106 7.46 -7.96 9.34
C GLN A 106 7.16 -9.28 8.60
N THR A 107 5.96 -9.83 8.79
CA THR A 107 5.53 -11.04 8.06
C THR A 107 5.47 -10.81 6.55
N LEU A 108 5.05 -9.63 6.11
CA LEU A 108 4.94 -9.28 4.69
C LEU A 108 6.29 -9.00 4.03
N SER A 109 7.29 -8.57 4.80
CA SER A 109 8.64 -8.28 4.30
C SER A 109 9.42 -9.52 3.86
N ASP A 110 9.00 -10.71 4.32
CA ASP A 110 9.62 -11.98 3.93
C ASP A 110 9.33 -12.36 2.46
N ASP A 111 8.27 -11.81 1.86
CA ASP A 111 7.94 -12.06 0.45
C ASP A 111 8.57 -11.01 -0.47
N THR A 112 9.75 -11.33 -0.99
CA THR A 112 10.53 -10.46 -1.87
C THR A 112 9.94 -10.26 -3.27
N ARG A 113 8.85 -10.97 -3.63
CA ARG A 113 8.16 -10.80 -4.92
C ARG A 113 7.33 -9.53 -4.97
N THR A 114 6.99 -8.95 -3.80
CA THR A 114 6.19 -7.74 -3.67
C THR A 114 7.09 -6.56 -3.35
N SER A 115 6.96 -5.47 -4.09
CA SER A 115 7.56 -4.19 -3.75
C SER A 115 6.57 -3.34 -2.98
N TRP A 116 7.02 -2.77 -1.86
CA TRP A 116 6.23 -1.85 -1.04
C TRP A 116 6.70 -0.42 -1.23
N ILE A 117 5.78 0.53 -1.15
CA ILE A 117 6.06 1.97 -1.16
C ILE A 117 5.18 2.60 -0.08
N ILE A 118 5.77 3.41 0.80
CA ILE A 118 5.04 4.16 1.81
C ILE A 118 4.88 5.60 1.35
N VAL A 119 3.63 6.05 1.28
CA VAL A 119 3.29 7.45 1.09
C VAL A 119 2.91 8.01 2.45
N ASP A 120 3.83 8.78 3.01
CA ASP A 120 3.71 9.39 4.32
C ASP A 120 2.88 10.68 4.23
N THR A 121 1.72 10.68 4.88
CA THR A 121 0.82 11.83 5.00
C THR A 121 0.83 12.45 6.39
N SER A 122 1.80 12.06 7.24
CA SER A 122 1.88 12.51 8.62
C SER A 122 2.13 14.01 8.73
N VAL A 123 1.47 14.62 9.70
CA VAL A 123 1.61 16.05 10.03
C VAL A 123 2.35 16.25 11.36
N ASN A 124 2.66 15.19 12.09
CA ASN A 124 3.35 15.25 13.37
C ASN A 124 4.53 14.27 13.44
N ARG A 125 5.51 14.58 14.33
CA ARG A 125 6.75 13.83 14.44
C ARG A 125 6.59 12.39 14.95
N VAL A 126 5.55 12.10 15.71
CA VAL A 126 5.31 10.74 16.24
C VAL A 126 4.90 9.84 15.09
N HIS A 127 3.88 10.22 14.36
CA HIS A 127 3.39 9.48 13.21
C HIS A 127 4.43 9.39 12.07
N GLN A 128 5.25 10.45 11.90
CA GLN A 128 6.38 10.39 10.97
C GLN A 128 7.37 9.26 11.31
N ARG A 129 7.70 9.09 12.60
CA ARG A 129 8.56 7.97 13.06
C ARG A 129 7.90 6.62 12.82
N ASP A 130 6.58 6.52 12.98
CA ASP A 130 5.85 5.28 12.70
C ASP A 130 5.90 4.95 11.20
N CYS A 131 5.75 5.95 10.31
CA CYS A 131 5.96 5.78 8.87
C CYS A 131 7.40 5.38 8.53
N GLU A 132 8.40 5.98 9.20
CA GLU A 132 9.82 5.62 9.04
C GLU A 132 10.08 4.17 9.47
N ALA A 133 9.54 3.75 10.61
CA ALA A 133 9.65 2.38 11.10
C ALA A 133 9.00 1.37 10.13
N LEU A 134 7.78 1.67 9.66
CA LEU A 134 7.07 0.84 8.69
C LEU A 134 7.86 0.70 7.37
N SER A 135 8.41 1.81 6.89
CA SER A 135 9.28 1.86 5.70
C SER A 135 10.52 0.97 5.87
N GLY A 136 11.17 1.04 7.04
CA GLY A 136 12.33 0.20 7.37
C GLY A 136 11.99 -1.28 7.40
N ILE A 137 10.88 -1.66 8.04
CA ILE A 137 10.44 -3.06 8.17
C ILE A 137 10.11 -3.66 6.79
N LEU A 138 9.36 -2.93 5.96
CA LEU A 138 8.96 -3.39 4.63
C LEU A 138 10.06 -3.22 3.56
N HIS A 139 11.23 -2.71 3.94
CA HIS A 139 12.30 -2.32 2.98
C HIS A 139 11.76 -1.43 1.86
N ALA A 140 10.80 -0.57 2.20
CA ALA A 140 10.02 0.24 1.28
C ALA A 140 10.57 1.67 1.21
N PRO A 141 10.74 2.28 0.05
CA PRO A 141 10.97 3.70 -0.04
C PRO A 141 9.79 4.48 0.55
N ARG A 142 10.09 5.56 1.28
CA ARG A 142 9.12 6.49 1.83
C ARG A 142 9.09 7.76 0.99
N MET A 143 7.91 8.20 0.63
CA MET A 143 7.64 9.42 -0.12
C MET A 143 6.67 10.29 0.66
N THR A 144 6.79 11.59 0.54
CA THR A 144 5.90 12.58 1.16
C THR A 144 4.82 13.04 0.18
N ILE A 145 3.85 13.81 0.67
CA ILE A 145 2.84 14.46 -0.19
C ILE A 145 3.51 15.42 -1.19
N ASP A 146 4.57 16.12 -0.77
CA ASP A 146 5.30 17.05 -1.63
C ASP A 146 5.99 16.31 -2.79
N ASP A 147 6.53 15.11 -2.53
CA ASP A 147 7.11 14.26 -3.57
C ASP A 147 6.06 13.83 -4.61
N LEU A 148 4.81 13.57 -4.16
CA LEU A 148 3.69 13.25 -5.06
C LEU A 148 3.33 14.43 -5.96
N GLN A 149 3.38 15.65 -5.44
CA GLN A 149 3.05 16.89 -6.17
C GLN A 149 4.15 17.29 -7.16
N SER A 150 5.41 16.98 -6.85
CA SER A 150 6.56 17.31 -7.68
C SER A 150 6.67 16.52 -9.00
N GLY A 151 5.78 15.54 -9.21
CA GLY A 151 5.78 14.69 -10.42
C GLY A 151 6.86 13.60 -10.44
N VAL A 152 7.66 13.47 -9.38
CA VAL A 152 8.73 12.45 -9.25
C VAL A 152 8.16 11.04 -9.01
N PHE A 153 6.94 10.95 -8.50
CA PHE A 153 6.32 9.71 -8.06
C PHE A 153 6.13 8.66 -9.17
N ILE A 154 5.59 9.05 -10.32
CA ILE A 154 5.35 8.11 -11.44
C ILE A 154 6.66 7.57 -12.03
N PRO A 155 7.69 8.40 -12.32
CA PRO A 155 8.99 7.91 -12.72
C PRO A 155 9.62 6.96 -11.70
N PHE A 156 9.44 7.24 -10.41
CA PHE A 156 9.96 6.41 -9.33
C PHE A 156 9.32 5.01 -9.29
N ILE A 157 7.98 4.90 -9.35
CA ILE A 157 7.28 3.61 -9.44
C ILE A 157 7.73 2.83 -10.68
N ARG A 158 7.92 3.51 -11.80
CA ARG A 158 8.42 2.88 -13.04
C ARG A 158 9.82 2.28 -12.85
N SER A 159 10.71 2.95 -12.12
CA SER A 159 12.05 2.44 -11.83
C SER A 159 12.02 1.23 -10.91
N THR A 160 11.18 1.25 -9.87
CA THR A 160 10.98 0.15 -8.93
C THR A 160 10.44 -1.10 -9.63
N SER A 161 9.43 -0.95 -10.48
CA SER A 161 8.88 -2.07 -11.27
C SER A 161 9.88 -2.65 -12.28
N ARG A 162 10.80 -1.83 -12.82
CA ARG A 162 11.85 -2.29 -13.74
C ARG A 162 13.00 -3.00 -13.03
N ALA A 163 13.43 -2.53 -11.87
CA ALA A 163 14.52 -3.14 -11.11
C ALA A 163 14.23 -4.62 -10.78
N LEU A 164 12.97 -4.94 -10.47
CA LEU A 164 12.52 -6.32 -10.22
C LEU A 164 12.56 -7.23 -11.46
N SER A 165 12.42 -6.67 -12.65
CA SER A 165 12.48 -7.43 -13.90
C SER A 165 13.90 -7.77 -14.34
N TYR A 166 14.93 -7.08 -13.81
CA TYR A 166 16.34 -7.31 -14.12
C TYR A 166 17.04 -8.27 -13.16
N SER A 167 16.61 -8.34 -11.90
CA SER A 167 17.24 -9.16 -10.84
C SER A 167 17.04 -10.67 -10.99
N GLN A 168 16.36 -11.16 -12.01
CA GLN A 168 16.08 -12.59 -12.23
C GLN A 168 16.65 -13.14 -13.55
N ARG A 169 17.63 -12.49 -14.16
CA ARG A 169 18.29 -12.98 -15.38
C ARG A 169 19.73 -13.47 -15.17
N ASP A 170 20.16 -13.55 -13.91
CA ASP A 170 21.46 -14.15 -13.54
C ASP A 170 21.29 -15.51 -12.87
#